data_ba46818d10b1f6b045d877b4f3449f62
#
_entry.id   ba46818d10b1f6b045d877b4f3449f62
#
_cell.length_a   1.000
_cell.length_b   1.000
_cell.length_c   1.000
_cell.angle_alpha   90.00
_cell.angle_beta   90.00
_cell.angle_gamma   90.00
#
_symmetry.space_group_name_H-M   'P 1'
#
loop_
_entity.id
_entity.type
_entity.pdbx_description
1 polymer ?
#
loop_
_entity_poly.entity_id
_entity_poly.type
_entity_poly.pdbx_seq_one_letter_code
_entity_poly.pdbx_strand_id
1 'polypeptide(L)'
;MEPFNTPLKIREISLPHRAVFGPMAGFTDAPARRLMAQHGAGFTVSEMVSSRALVYGDHKTVSLLKADPNGAPYGVQIFGEVPEIMGQAAAAVEQYAFDFLDINMGCPAPKIVSGGAGSKLMLDPDRCGRIVEEVVKNTSRPVTVKMRKGWDAEHVTAVECAKACEQVGAVLIAVHARTREQMYTPGIDPSIIAAVKDAVHVPVLGNGDIRTAEDAVRMVEETGCDGVMIARAALGDPWLFERVNAALEGLPAPKEPNLQARMNALRRQVEEMVEQKGEFVAMPQARAQTMHYMKGLKGAASLRRYCCELSRLSDLDTLIDAVFEQQRRAAQDPDDTREVPFP
;
A
#
# COMPACT_ATOMS: atom_id res chain seq x y z
N MET A 1 13.43 8.85 -19.83
CA MET A 1 13.75 7.56 -19.17
C MET A 1 13.84 6.45 -20.21
N GLU A 2 14.85 5.58 -20.13
CA GLU A 2 14.80 4.32 -20.88
C GLU A 2 13.78 3.39 -20.25
N PRO A 3 12.94 2.68 -21.05
CA PRO A 3 11.94 1.76 -20.52
C PRO A 3 12.57 0.62 -19.71
N PHE A 4 11.90 0.20 -18.66
CA PHE A 4 12.34 -0.96 -17.89
C PHE A 4 12.07 -2.27 -18.66
N ASN A 5 13.11 -2.87 -19.21
CA ASN A 5 13.03 -4.08 -20.04
C ASN A 5 13.37 -5.37 -19.27
N THR A 6 13.76 -5.26 -17.99
CA THR A 6 14.14 -6.41 -17.16
C THR A 6 13.27 -6.47 -15.92
N PRO A 7 12.83 -7.68 -15.47
CA PRO A 7 12.10 -7.83 -14.21
C PRO A 7 12.92 -7.32 -13.04
N LEU A 8 12.27 -6.64 -12.10
CA LEU A 8 12.85 -6.37 -10.78
C LEU A 8 12.84 -7.67 -9.96
N LYS A 9 13.90 -7.91 -9.18
CA LYS A 9 14.01 -9.12 -8.36
C LYS A 9 14.15 -8.78 -6.88
N ILE A 10 13.51 -9.58 -6.05
CA ILE A 10 13.72 -9.65 -4.60
C ILE A 10 14.32 -11.04 -4.33
N ARG A 11 15.64 -11.17 -4.35
CA ARG A 11 16.34 -12.47 -4.44
C ARG A 11 15.79 -13.29 -5.61
N GLU A 12 15.22 -14.48 -5.32
CA GLU A 12 14.66 -15.41 -6.32
C GLU A 12 13.29 -14.99 -6.85
N ILE A 13 12.63 -14.04 -6.18
CA ILE A 13 11.29 -13.59 -6.54
C ILE A 13 11.41 -12.58 -7.69
N SER A 14 10.93 -12.94 -8.87
CA SER A 14 10.84 -12.05 -10.02
C SER A 14 9.52 -11.32 -9.99
N LEU A 15 9.56 -9.98 -9.94
CA LEU A 15 8.34 -9.17 -9.95
C LEU A 15 7.83 -9.03 -11.39
N PRO A 16 6.53 -9.28 -11.64
CA PRO A 16 5.97 -9.11 -12.98
C PRO A 16 6.02 -7.64 -13.45
N HIS A 17 5.92 -6.71 -12.50
CA HIS A 17 5.92 -5.26 -12.76
C HIS A 17 6.66 -4.51 -11.65
N ARG A 18 7.01 -3.23 -11.92
CA ARG A 18 7.78 -2.37 -11.01
C ARG A 18 6.93 -1.37 -10.22
N ALA A 19 5.63 -1.28 -10.49
CA ALA A 19 4.68 -0.57 -9.65
C ALA A 19 4.09 -1.54 -8.62
N VAL A 20 4.24 -1.25 -7.33
CA VAL A 20 3.85 -2.15 -6.23
C VAL A 20 2.83 -1.50 -5.31
N PHE A 21 1.99 -2.31 -4.64
CA PHE A 21 0.96 -1.81 -3.75
C PHE A 21 1.47 -1.70 -2.31
N GLY A 22 1.54 -0.46 -1.80
CA GLY A 22 2.05 -0.16 -0.46
C GLY A 22 1.04 -0.44 0.65
N PRO A 23 1.50 -0.90 1.83
CA PRO A 23 0.65 -1.24 2.97
C PRO A 23 -0.05 -0.02 3.58
N MET A 24 -1.35 -0.18 3.88
CA MET A 24 -2.19 0.83 4.54
C MET A 24 -3.16 0.15 5.50
N ALA A 25 -3.06 0.44 6.80
CA ALA A 25 -3.97 -0.09 7.82
C ALA A 25 -5.44 0.29 7.50
N GLY A 26 -6.33 -0.69 7.53
CA GLY A 26 -7.75 -0.55 7.20
C GLY A 26 -8.07 -0.56 5.69
N PHE A 27 -7.07 -0.67 4.81
CA PHE A 27 -7.26 -0.63 3.35
C PHE A 27 -6.61 -1.77 2.59
N THR A 28 -5.49 -2.33 3.04
CA THR A 28 -4.78 -3.38 2.32
C THR A 28 -5.13 -4.79 2.79
N ASP A 29 -6.42 -5.03 3.01
CA ASP A 29 -6.94 -6.38 3.29
C ASP A 29 -6.82 -7.29 2.05
N ALA A 30 -7.08 -8.59 2.22
CA ALA A 30 -6.87 -9.55 1.15
C ALA A 30 -7.70 -9.26 -0.13
N PRO A 31 -9.00 -8.84 -0.06
CA PRO A 31 -9.73 -8.42 -1.25
C PRO A 31 -9.11 -7.25 -1.99
N ALA A 32 -8.66 -6.20 -1.26
CA ALA A 32 -8.00 -5.06 -1.87
C ALA A 32 -6.69 -5.49 -2.55
N ARG A 33 -5.84 -6.29 -1.88
CA ARG A 33 -4.59 -6.78 -2.45
C ARG A 33 -4.82 -7.61 -3.71
N ARG A 34 -5.81 -8.51 -3.69
CA ARG A 34 -6.19 -9.32 -4.85
C ARG A 34 -6.60 -8.45 -6.03
N LEU A 35 -7.43 -7.45 -5.79
CA LEU A 35 -7.87 -6.52 -6.84
C LEU A 35 -6.68 -5.78 -7.46
N MET A 36 -5.76 -5.25 -6.64
CA MET A 36 -4.56 -4.55 -7.13
C MET A 36 -3.61 -5.49 -7.90
N ALA A 37 -3.44 -6.72 -7.42
CA ALA A 37 -2.64 -7.74 -8.12
C ALA A 37 -3.21 -8.08 -9.51
N GLN A 38 -4.54 -8.20 -9.64
CA GLN A 38 -5.20 -8.45 -10.92
C GLN A 38 -5.02 -7.31 -11.92
N HIS A 39 -4.77 -6.09 -11.44
CA HIS A 39 -4.50 -4.91 -12.25
C HIS A 39 -3.00 -4.59 -12.38
N GLY A 40 -2.12 -5.55 -12.06
CA GLY A 40 -0.69 -5.44 -12.34
C GLY A 40 0.16 -4.85 -11.22
N ALA A 41 -0.29 -4.87 -9.96
CA ALA A 41 0.64 -4.60 -8.85
C ALA A 41 1.73 -5.67 -8.82
N GLY A 42 3.00 -5.27 -8.92
CA GLY A 42 4.15 -6.16 -8.99
C GLY A 42 4.34 -7.01 -7.73
N PHE A 43 3.98 -6.48 -6.57
CA PHE A 43 3.71 -7.21 -5.33
C PHE A 43 2.70 -6.46 -4.46
N THR A 44 2.19 -7.14 -3.46
CA THR A 44 1.32 -6.56 -2.42
C THR A 44 1.85 -6.84 -1.03
N VAL A 45 1.49 -6.00 -0.05
CA VAL A 45 1.92 -6.17 1.34
C VAL A 45 0.71 -6.12 2.26
N SER A 46 0.69 -6.96 3.30
CA SER A 46 -0.38 -6.97 4.31
C SER A 46 -0.50 -5.63 5.03
N GLU A 47 -1.58 -5.46 5.76
CA GLU A 47 -1.59 -4.48 6.83
C GLU A 47 -0.48 -4.80 7.84
N MET A 48 0.05 -3.78 8.52
CA MET A 48 1.13 -3.98 9.48
C MET A 48 0.66 -4.75 10.71
N VAL A 49 1.42 -5.77 11.09
CA VAL A 49 1.12 -6.70 12.17
C VAL A 49 2.08 -6.47 13.34
N SER A 50 1.55 -6.37 14.55
CA SER A 50 2.37 -6.17 15.75
C SER A 50 3.20 -7.41 16.06
N SER A 51 4.52 -7.25 16.19
CA SER A 51 5.43 -8.33 16.60
C SER A 51 5.06 -8.90 17.97
N ARG A 52 4.72 -8.03 18.93
CA ARG A 52 4.25 -8.46 20.26
C ARG A 52 2.96 -9.27 20.16
N ALA A 53 1.97 -8.81 19.38
CA ALA A 53 0.71 -9.52 19.21
C ALA A 53 0.90 -10.91 18.60
N LEU A 54 1.83 -11.05 17.65
CA LEU A 54 2.21 -12.36 17.07
C LEU A 54 2.83 -13.29 18.11
N VAL A 55 3.82 -12.80 18.85
CA VAL A 55 4.54 -13.61 19.87
C VAL A 55 3.62 -14.05 21.01
N TYR A 56 2.67 -13.20 21.41
CA TYR A 56 1.72 -13.51 22.48
C TYR A 56 0.41 -14.15 22.01
N GLY A 57 0.30 -14.54 20.74
CA GLY A 57 -0.79 -15.38 20.23
C GLY A 57 -2.14 -14.67 20.06
N ASP A 58 -2.16 -13.39 19.68
CA ASP A 58 -3.41 -12.68 19.38
C ASP A 58 -4.04 -13.19 18.07
N HIS A 59 -5.14 -13.94 18.21
CA HIS A 59 -5.88 -14.52 17.09
C HIS A 59 -6.41 -13.49 16.07
N LYS A 60 -6.72 -12.26 16.47
CA LYS A 60 -7.15 -11.19 15.56
C LYS A 60 -6.04 -10.78 14.61
N THR A 61 -4.83 -10.76 15.10
CA THR A 61 -3.62 -10.47 14.34
C THR A 61 -3.38 -11.48 13.22
N VAL A 62 -3.65 -12.75 13.47
CA VAL A 62 -3.49 -13.85 12.48
C VAL A 62 -4.39 -13.66 11.26
N SER A 63 -5.58 -13.07 11.44
CA SER A 63 -6.48 -12.81 10.30
C SER A 63 -5.91 -11.86 9.24
N LEU A 64 -4.95 -11.00 9.62
CA LEU A 64 -4.26 -10.07 8.71
C LEU A 64 -3.21 -10.76 7.84
N LEU A 65 -2.77 -11.98 8.22
CA LEU A 65 -1.73 -12.75 7.53
C LEU A 65 -2.24 -13.55 6.33
N LYS A 66 -3.54 -13.53 6.05
CA LYS A 66 -4.13 -14.32 4.95
C LYS A 66 -3.50 -13.96 3.61
N ALA A 67 -2.86 -14.96 2.99
CA ALA A 67 -2.34 -14.87 1.63
C ALA A 67 -3.47 -14.92 0.60
N ASP A 68 -3.16 -14.43 -0.60
CA ASP A 68 -3.94 -14.69 -1.80
C ASP A 68 -3.12 -15.64 -2.69
N PRO A 69 -3.51 -16.92 -2.83
CA PRO A 69 -2.71 -17.92 -3.55
C PRO A 69 -2.62 -17.66 -5.06
N ASN A 70 -3.47 -16.80 -5.61
CA ASN A 70 -3.54 -16.51 -7.06
C ASN A 70 -3.13 -15.07 -7.39
N GLY A 71 -2.51 -14.36 -6.45
CA GLY A 71 -2.10 -12.97 -6.62
C GLY A 71 -0.65 -12.79 -7.06
N ALA A 72 -0.23 -11.52 -7.14
CA ALA A 72 1.18 -11.15 -7.22
C ALA A 72 1.94 -11.61 -5.97
N PRO A 73 3.29 -11.62 -5.98
CA PRO A 73 4.08 -11.87 -4.78
C PRO A 73 3.56 -11.10 -3.56
N TYR A 74 3.45 -11.80 -2.43
CA TYR A 74 2.81 -11.29 -1.23
C TYR A 74 3.76 -11.20 -0.05
N GLY A 75 3.90 -9.99 0.52
CA GLY A 75 4.67 -9.74 1.73
C GLY A 75 3.81 -9.61 2.98
N VAL A 76 4.28 -10.16 4.09
CA VAL A 76 3.75 -9.87 5.42
C VAL A 76 4.53 -8.71 6.01
N GLN A 77 3.85 -7.66 6.47
CA GLN A 77 4.52 -6.54 7.14
C GLN A 77 4.37 -6.64 8.65
N ILE A 78 5.52 -6.68 9.35
CA ILE A 78 5.58 -6.63 10.81
C ILE A 78 6.12 -5.30 11.31
N PHE A 79 5.71 -4.90 12.52
CA PHE A 79 6.27 -3.73 13.21
C PHE A 79 6.53 -4.01 14.68
N GLY A 80 7.56 -3.40 15.22
CA GLY A 80 7.97 -3.47 16.62
C GLY A 80 9.20 -2.62 16.86
N GLU A 81 9.61 -2.53 18.12
CA GLU A 81 10.73 -1.70 18.57
C GLU A 81 11.85 -2.51 19.22
N VAL A 82 11.61 -3.78 19.57
CA VAL A 82 12.56 -4.67 20.25
C VAL A 82 13.10 -5.70 19.26
N PRO A 83 14.40 -5.70 18.93
CA PRO A 83 14.98 -6.60 17.95
C PRO A 83 14.66 -8.08 18.20
N GLU A 84 14.80 -8.57 19.42
CA GLU A 84 14.56 -9.95 19.80
C GLU A 84 13.09 -10.37 19.59
N ILE A 85 12.14 -9.48 19.90
CA ILE A 85 10.70 -9.73 19.69
C ILE A 85 10.39 -9.71 18.19
N MET A 86 11.06 -8.85 17.42
CA MET A 86 10.90 -8.84 15.95
C MET A 86 11.43 -10.12 15.32
N GLY A 87 12.55 -10.67 15.79
CA GLY A 87 13.06 -11.99 15.39
C GLY A 87 12.09 -13.12 15.75
N GLN A 88 11.55 -13.14 16.97
CA GLN A 88 10.55 -14.13 17.38
C GLN A 88 9.26 -14.04 16.53
N ALA A 89 8.83 -12.83 16.20
CA ALA A 89 7.68 -12.61 15.31
C ALA A 89 7.97 -13.11 13.89
N ALA A 90 9.18 -12.90 13.38
CA ALA A 90 9.62 -13.43 12.09
C ALA A 90 9.53 -14.97 12.05
N ALA A 91 10.02 -15.66 13.08
CA ALA A 91 9.88 -17.12 13.21
C ALA A 91 8.40 -17.53 13.32
N ALA A 92 7.59 -16.80 14.05
CA ALA A 92 6.17 -17.12 14.24
C ALA A 92 5.35 -17.02 12.96
N VAL A 93 5.69 -16.14 12.01
CA VAL A 93 4.97 -16.03 10.74
C VAL A 93 5.39 -17.06 9.70
N GLU A 94 6.50 -17.77 9.84
CA GLU A 94 6.97 -18.80 8.89
C GLU A 94 5.95 -19.93 8.63
N GLN A 95 5.03 -20.18 9.55
CA GLN A 95 3.96 -21.17 9.37
C GLN A 95 2.86 -20.73 8.40
N TYR A 96 2.84 -19.45 7.98
CA TYR A 96 1.84 -18.91 7.05
C TYR A 96 2.42 -18.83 5.63
N ALA A 97 1.53 -18.75 4.64
CA ALA A 97 1.95 -18.58 3.25
C ALA A 97 2.24 -17.09 2.97
N PHE A 98 3.48 -16.79 2.61
CA PHE A 98 3.94 -15.48 2.12
C PHE A 98 5.27 -15.66 1.37
N ASP A 99 5.64 -14.66 0.56
CA ASP A 99 6.85 -14.73 -0.27
C ASP A 99 8.03 -13.98 0.36
N PHE A 100 7.77 -12.86 1.05
CA PHE A 100 8.80 -12.04 1.70
C PHE A 100 8.26 -11.38 2.96
N LEU A 101 9.15 -11.03 3.89
CA LEU A 101 8.82 -10.34 5.14
C LEU A 101 9.23 -8.87 5.06
N ASP A 102 8.27 -7.96 5.28
CA ASP A 102 8.50 -6.52 5.24
C ASP A 102 8.51 -5.90 6.65
N ILE A 103 9.45 -5.02 6.91
CA ILE A 103 9.58 -4.34 8.21
C ILE A 103 9.09 -2.90 8.09
N ASN A 104 8.12 -2.53 8.94
CA ASN A 104 7.62 -1.16 9.01
C ASN A 104 8.52 -0.25 9.85
N MET A 105 9.19 0.69 9.19
CA MET A 105 9.95 1.78 9.80
C MET A 105 9.40 3.17 9.40
N GLY A 106 8.13 3.23 8.95
CA GLY A 106 7.58 4.46 8.38
C GLY A 106 6.23 4.91 8.93
N CYS A 107 5.53 4.10 9.73
CA CYS A 107 4.22 4.46 10.28
C CYS A 107 4.33 5.68 11.20
N PRO A 108 3.58 6.78 10.92
CA PRO A 108 3.66 8.01 11.71
C PRO A 108 2.61 8.07 12.84
N ALA A 109 1.73 7.06 12.95
CA ALA A 109 0.58 7.06 13.85
C ALA A 109 1.02 7.22 15.32
N PRO A 110 0.40 8.13 16.10
CA PRO A 110 0.79 8.40 17.48
C PRO A 110 0.89 7.15 18.35
N LYS A 111 -0.08 6.23 18.23
CA LYS A 111 -0.12 4.97 18.97
C LYS A 111 1.09 4.05 18.68
N ILE A 112 1.63 4.10 17.47
CA ILE A 112 2.78 3.28 17.05
C ILE A 112 4.09 3.93 17.51
N VAL A 113 4.26 5.23 17.24
CA VAL A 113 5.49 5.95 17.56
C VAL A 113 5.69 6.18 19.06
N SER A 114 4.62 6.28 19.84
CA SER A 114 4.71 6.36 21.30
C SER A 114 5.29 5.08 21.93
N GLY A 115 5.08 3.93 21.28
CA GLY A 115 5.68 2.66 21.65
C GLY A 115 7.13 2.47 21.18
N GLY A 116 7.70 3.42 20.42
CA GLY A 116 9.08 3.33 19.90
C GLY A 116 9.20 2.69 18.51
N ALA A 117 8.09 2.23 17.91
CA ALA A 117 8.06 1.55 16.62
C ALA A 117 7.76 2.50 15.44
N GLY A 118 7.65 1.95 14.25
CA GLY A 118 7.36 2.70 13.04
C GLY A 118 8.42 3.76 12.74
N SER A 119 7.99 4.97 12.38
CA SER A 119 8.94 6.05 12.05
C SER A 119 9.81 6.55 13.23
N LYS A 120 9.48 6.17 14.47
CA LYS A 120 10.34 6.47 15.64
C LYS A 120 11.67 5.75 15.56
N LEU A 121 11.74 4.59 14.91
CA LEU A 121 12.98 3.85 14.66
C LEU A 121 13.99 4.68 13.85
N MET A 122 13.52 5.55 12.96
CA MET A 122 14.38 6.39 12.13
C MET A 122 15.30 7.33 12.91
N LEU A 123 15.07 7.54 14.22
CA LEU A 123 15.97 8.30 15.09
C LEU A 123 17.21 7.51 15.53
N ASP A 124 17.25 6.20 15.26
CA ASP A 124 18.35 5.30 15.67
C ASP A 124 18.65 4.30 14.53
N PRO A 125 19.50 4.69 13.54
CA PRO A 125 19.88 3.83 12.43
C PRO A 125 20.48 2.48 12.86
N ASP A 126 21.27 2.47 13.93
CA ASP A 126 21.86 1.22 14.46
C ASP A 126 20.77 0.27 14.97
N ARG A 127 19.72 0.80 15.58
CA ARG A 127 18.57 0.00 16.00
C ARG A 127 17.79 -0.53 14.81
N CYS A 128 17.64 0.25 13.73
CA CYS A 128 17.07 -0.23 12.48
C CYS A 128 17.85 -1.46 11.98
N GLY A 129 19.17 -1.37 11.93
CA GLY A 129 20.04 -2.49 11.57
C GLY A 129 19.85 -3.70 12.48
N ARG A 130 19.89 -3.55 13.81
CA ARG A 130 19.68 -4.65 14.76
C ARG A 130 18.33 -5.35 14.59
N ILE A 131 17.26 -4.59 14.32
CA ILE A 131 15.93 -5.18 14.06
C ILE A 131 15.97 -6.03 12.80
N VAL A 132 16.53 -5.51 11.70
CA VAL A 132 16.63 -6.26 10.44
C VAL A 132 17.50 -7.50 10.63
N GLU A 133 18.63 -7.39 11.32
CA GLU A 133 19.54 -8.51 11.60
C GLU A 133 18.82 -9.65 12.33
N GLU A 134 18.07 -9.32 13.39
CA GLU A 134 17.33 -10.33 14.15
C GLU A 134 16.19 -10.95 13.32
N VAL A 135 15.51 -10.16 12.47
CA VAL A 135 14.50 -10.69 11.56
C VAL A 135 15.13 -11.61 10.52
N VAL A 136 16.25 -11.22 9.89
CA VAL A 136 16.96 -12.03 8.88
C VAL A 136 17.45 -13.37 9.47
N LYS A 137 17.92 -13.38 10.71
CA LYS A 137 18.36 -14.61 11.40
C LYS A 137 17.21 -15.61 11.65
N ASN A 138 15.96 -15.12 11.72
CA ASN A 138 14.82 -15.91 12.17
C ASN A 138 13.77 -16.18 11.07
N THR A 139 14.07 -15.87 9.81
CA THR A 139 13.23 -16.17 8.64
C THR A 139 14.04 -16.77 7.51
N SER A 140 13.45 -17.68 6.75
CA SER A 140 13.99 -18.18 5.48
C SER A 140 13.68 -17.26 4.31
N ARG A 141 12.74 -16.32 4.49
CA ARG A 141 12.21 -15.44 3.44
C ARG A 141 13.08 -14.21 3.22
N PRO A 142 13.07 -13.62 2.02
CA PRO A 142 13.67 -12.31 1.79
C PRO A 142 13.08 -11.26 2.74
N VAL A 143 13.93 -10.39 3.29
CA VAL A 143 13.49 -9.30 4.19
C VAL A 143 13.58 -7.96 3.47
N THR A 144 12.47 -7.22 3.44
CA THR A 144 12.37 -5.88 2.88
C THR A 144 12.08 -4.86 3.96
N VAL A 145 12.34 -3.59 3.69
CA VAL A 145 12.12 -2.51 4.66
C VAL A 145 11.35 -1.37 4.02
N LYS A 146 10.29 -0.91 4.69
CA LYS A 146 9.59 0.32 4.30
C LYS A 146 9.82 1.41 5.33
N MET A 147 10.44 2.52 4.89
CA MET A 147 10.81 3.64 5.75
C MET A 147 10.31 4.99 5.24
N ARG A 148 10.52 6.04 6.02
CA ARG A 148 10.31 7.44 5.64
C ARG A 148 11.66 8.14 5.38
N LYS A 149 11.61 9.45 5.00
CA LYS A 149 12.75 10.35 4.89
C LYS A 149 13.50 10.50 6.23
N GLY A 150 12.76 10.47 7.34
CA GLY A 150 13.26 10.66 8.70
C GLY A 150 12.13 11.00 9.66
N TRP A 151 12.47 11.54 10.83
CA TRP A 151 11.53 11.93 11.86
C TRP A 151 10.97 13.35 11.64
N ASP A 152 11.85 14.34 11.52
CA ASP A 152 11.57 15.76 11.29
C ASP A 152 12.65 16.38 10.36
N ALA A 153 12.69 17.70 10.27
CA ALA A 153 13.63 18.40 9.41
C ALA A 153 15.10 18.30 9.90
N GLU A 154 15.32 18.11 11.20
CA GLU A 154 16.64 17.99 11.80
C GLU A 154 17.15 16.54 11.82
N HIS A 155 16.24 15.57 11.74
CA HIS A 155 16.51 14.14 11.77
C HIS A 155 16.08 13.47 10.45
N VAL A 156 16.82 13.78 9.38
CA VAL A 156 16.69 13.17 8.05
C VAL A 156 17.71 12.04 7.94
N THR A 157 17.30 10.83 8.24
CA THR A 157 18.18 9.67 8.50
C THR A 157 17.95 8.48 7.55
N ALA A 158 17.21 8.68 6.45
CA ALA A 158 16.88 7.58 5.55
C ALA A 158 18.11 6.89 4.95
N VAL A 159 19.18 7.65 4.64
CA VAL A 159 20.42 7.10 4.06
C VAL A 159 21.12 6.19 5.06
N GLU A 160 21.30 6.67 6.28
CA GLU A 160 21.96 5.92 7.37
C GLU A 160 21.16 4.66 7.72
N CYS A 161 19.82 4.79 7.85
CA CYS A 161 18.95 3.66 8.10
C CYS A 161 19.00 2.63 6.97
N ALA A 162 18.99 3.08 5.71
CA ALA A 162 19.04 2.20 4.55
C ALA A 162 20.35 1.39 4.51
N LYS A 163 21.49 2.05 4.72
CA LYS A 163 22.81 1.40 4.80
C LYS A 163 22.86 0.37 5.92
N ALA A 164 22.40 0.73 7.13
CA ALA A 164 22.39 -0.17 8.27
C ALA A 164 21.51 -1.40 8.00
N CYS A 165 20.37 -1.23 7.34
CA CYS A 165 19.48 -2.34 6.97
C CYS A 165 20.07 -3.23 5.87
N GLU A 166 20.64 -2.66 4.81
CA GLU A 166 21.28 -3.42 3.74
C GLU A 166 22.46 -4.26 4.26
N GLN A 167 23.30 -3.67 5.08
CA GLN A 167 24.51 -4.31 5.62
C GLN A 167 24.20 -5.62 6.35
N VAL A 168 23.04 -5.76 6.93
CA VAL A 168 22.62 -6.93 7.70
C VAL A 168 21.61 -7.82 6.97
N GLY A 169 21.35 -7.54 5.68
CA GLY A 169 20.63 -8.46 4.79
C GLY A 169 19.24 -8.05 4.35
N ALA A 170 18.83 -6.79 4.50
CA ALA A 170 17.68 -6.27 3.77
C ALA A 170 17.95 -6.33 2.26
N VAL A 171 16.96 -6.77 1.47
CA VAL A 171 17.12 -7.04 0.03
C VAL A 171 16.30 -6.11 -0.87
N LEU A 172 15.52 -5.21 -0.29
CA LEU A 172 14.78 -4.15 -0.97
C LEU A 172 14.41 -3.08 0.07
N ILE A 173 14.46 -1.82 -0.33
CA ILE A 173 14.09 -0.69 0.52
C ILE A 173 13.06 0.18 -0.20
N ALA A 174 11.91 0.44 0.44
CA ALA A 174 10.92 1.40 -0.04
C ALA A 174 10.96 2.68 0.80
N VAL A 175 11.19 3.83 0.16
CA VAL A 175 11.37 5.12 0.83
C VAL A 175 10.20 6.05 0.55
N HIS A 176 9.46 6.41 1.60
CA HIS A 176 8.47 7.48 1.53
C HIS A 176 9.17 8.84 1.74
N ALA A 177 9.14 9.69 0.72
CA ALA A 177 9.88 10.95 0.67
C ALA A 177 9.27 12.08 1.53
N ARG A 178 8.79 11.73 2.72
CA ARG A 178 8.31 12.65 3.78
C ARG A 178 8.87 12.24 5.14
N THR A 179 9.10 13.22 6.00
CA THR A 179 9.36 12.95 7.42
C THR A 179 8.09 12.49 8.15
N ARG A 180 8.25 11.97 9.36
CA ARG A 180 7.11 11.64 10.23
C ARG A 180 6.27 12.88 10.52
N GLU A 181 6.92 14.02 10.81
CA GLU A 181 6.25 15.27 11.16
C GLU A 181 5.40 15.81 10.00
N GLN A 182 5.88 15.71 8.77
CA GLN A 182 5.13 16.10 7.57
C GLN A 182 3.86 15.27 7.35
N MET A 183 3.72 14.11 7.99
CA MET A 183 2.54 13.23 7.84
C MET A 183 2.16 13.00 6.36
N TYR A 184 1.16 13.73 5.87
CA TYR A 184 0.62 13.66 4.52
C TYR A 184 0.43 15.06 3.89
N THR A 185 1.09 16.09 4.42
CA THR A 185 1.07 17.44 3.83
C THR A 185 1.51 17.39 2.36
N PRO A 186 0.96 18.23 1.48
CA PRO A 186 1.35 18.26 0.07
C PRO A 186 2.85 18.52 -0.13
N GLY A 187 3.40 17.90 -1.17
CA GLY A 187 4.82 17.98 -1.51
C GLY A 187 5.66 16.89 -0.86
N ILE A 188 6.48 16.28 -1.66
CA ILE A 188 7.50 15.30 -1.26
C ILE A 188 8.89 15.86 -1.58
N ASP A 189 9.92 15.27 -1.01
CA ASP A 189 11.31 15.56 -1.38
C ASP A 189 11.95 14.34 -2.07
N PRO A 190 11.88 14.26 -3.40
CA PRO A 190 12.43 13.13 -4.15
C PRO A 190 13.94 12.96 -3.97
N SER A 191 14.68 14.04 -3.63
CA SER A 191 16.13 13.98 -3.48
C SER A 191 16.60 12.98 -2.45
N ILE A 192 15.77 12.68 -1.42
CA ILE A 192 16.12 11.67 -0.43
C ILE A 192 16.07 10.24 -0.99
N ILE A 193 15.16 10.00 -1.96
CA ILE A 193 15.08 8.70 -2.64
C ILE A 193 16.33 8.51 -3.50
N ALA A 194 16.74 9.55 -4.26
CA ALA A 194 17.98 9.53 -5.03
C ALA A 194 19.20 9.29 -4.11
N ALA A 195 19.30 10.01 -2.98
CA ALA A 195 20.39 9.83 -2.04
C ALA A 195 20.44 8.42 -1.43
N VAL A 196 19.29 7.81 -1.16
CA VAL A 196 19.25 6.40 -0.71
C VAL A 196 19.67 5.48 -1.85
N LYS A 197 19.17 5.70 -3.10
CA LYS A 197 19.53 4.89 -4.26
C LYS A 197 21.02 4.91 -4.55
N ASP A 198 21.67 6.06 -4.41
CA ASP A 198 23.11 6.20 -4.58
C ASP A 198 23.93 5.54 -3.46
N ALA A 199 23.32 5.36 -2.29
CA ALA A 199 24.00 4.90 -1.08
C ALA A 199 23.91 3.38 -0.85
N VAL A 200 22.99 2.66 -1.51
CA VAL A 200 22.77 1.22 -1.36
C VAL A 200 22.79 0.50 -2.70
N HIS A 201 23.05 -0.82 -2.66
CA HIS A 201 23.11 -1.67 -3.87
C HIS A 201 21.82 -2.45 -4.09
N VAL A 202 21.01 -2.64 -3.03
CA VAL A 202 19.70 -3.29 -3.15
C VAL A 202 18.71 -2.41 -3.90
N PRO A 203 17.68 -2.98 -4.53
CA PRO A 203 16.62 -2.21 -5.16
C PRO A 203 15.95 -1.21 -4.21
N VAL A 204 15.71 0.01 -4.73
CA VAL A 204 15.03 1.09 -4.03
C VAL A 204 13.70 1.41 -4.72
N LEU A 205 12.61 1.42 -3.97
CA LEU A 205 11.31 1.86 -4.45
C LEU A 205 10.98 3.27 -3.97
N GLY A 206 10.66 4.15 -4.91
CA GLY A 206 10.19 5.50 -4.63
C GLY A 206 8.72 5.50 -4.18
N ASN A 207 8.41 6.19 -3.08
CA ASN A 207 7.04 6.31 -2.57
C ASN A 207 6.71 7.75 -2.19
N GLY A 208 5.51 8.20 -2.54
CA GLY A 208 4.95 9.50 -2.20
C GLY A 208 4.33 10.19 -3.41
N ASP A 209 3.11 10.69 -3.26
CA ASP A 209 2.32 11.48 -4.22
C ASP A 209 2.25 10.97 -5.68
N ILE A 210 2.42 9.68 -5.89
CA ILE A 210 2.21 9.05 -7.19
C ILE A 210 0.70 8.88 -7.38
N ARG A 211 0.13 9.70 -8.26
CA ARG A 211 -1.32 9.79 -8.54
C ARG A 211 -1.65 9.47 -9.99
N THR A 212 -0.66 9.58 -10.88
CA THR A 212 -0.78 9.33 -12.32
C THR A 212 0.43 8.54 -12.80
N ALA A 213 0.38 8.09 -14.05
CA ALA A 213 1.51 7.43 -14.71
C ALA A 213 2.71 8.39 -14.86
N GLU A 214 2.44 9.67 -15.16
CA GLU A 214 3.46 10.70 -15.30
C GLU A 214 4.18 10.98 -13.97
N ASP A 215 3.47 10.92 -12.83
CA ASP A 215 4.10 11.04 -11.51
C ASP A 215 5.09 9.89 -11.27
N ALA A 216 4.76 8.68 -11.71
CA ALA A 216 5.63 7.51 -11.56
C ALA A 216 6.88 7.63 -12.44
N VAL A 217 6.71 8.04 -13.70
CA VAL A 217 7.83 8.29 -14.63
C VAL A 217 8.75 9.37 -14.07
N ARG A 218 8.19 10.50 -13.64
CA ARG A 218 8.95 11.59 -13.02
C ARG A 218 9.71 11.12 -11.78
N MET A 219 9.09 10.32 -10.91
CA MET A 219 9.75 9.76 -9.73
C MET A 219 11.00 8.97 -10.12
N VAL A 220 10.90 8.10 -11.13
CA VAL A 220 12.03 7.30 -11.61
C VAL A 220 13.10 8.19 -12.27
N GLU A 221 12.71 9.15 -13.10
CA GLU A 221 13.65 10.04 -13.79
C GLU A 221 14.43 10.94 -12.83
N GLU A 222 13.75 11.48 -11.80
CA GLU A 222 14.39 12.39 -10.83
C GLU A 222 15.25 11.64 -9.81
N THR A 223 14.95 10.37 -9.52
CA THR A 223 15.58 9.66 -8.39
C THR A 223 16.43 8.47 -8.78
N GLY A 224 16.30 7.96 -9.99
CA GLY A 224 16.96 6.73 -10.43
C GLY A 224 16.47 5.46 -9.69
N CYS A 225 15.36 5.52 -8.96
CA CYS A 225 14.83 4.37 -8.22
C CYS A 225 14.40 3.23 -9.16
N ASP A 226 14.42 2.00 -8.65
CA ASP A 226 14.21 0.77 -9.44
C ASP A 226 12.74 0.45 -9.70
N GLY A 227 11.84 1.16 -9.06
CA GLY A 227 10.39 1.02 -9.20
C GLY A 227 9.66 1.97 -8.24
N VAL A 228 8.34 1.89 -8.22
CA VAL A 228 7.51 2.82 -7.46
C VAL A 228 6.51 2.08 -6.57
N MET A 229 6.28 2.63 -5.37
CA MET A 229 5.25 2.12 -4.47
C MET A 229 4.06 3.07 -4.43
N ILE A 230 2.91 2.59 -4.89
CA ILE A 230 1.64 3.31 -4.92
C ILE A 230 0.81 2.90 -3.71
N ALA A 231 0.17 3.88 -3.06
CA ALA A 231 -0.71 3.63 -1.92
C ALA A 231 -2.10 4.25 -2.17
N ARG A 232 -2.38 5.40 -1.56
CA ARG A 232 -3.72 6.04 -1.53
C ARG A 232 -4.35 6.29 -2.90
N ALA A 233 -3.54 6.52 -3.93
CA ALA A 233 -4.06 6.83 -5.27
C ALA A 233 -4.72 5.62 -5.94
N ALA A 234 -4.28 4.39 -5.61
CA ALA A 234 -4.87 3.16 -6.14
C ALA A 234 -6.23 2.81 -5.50
N LEU A 235 -6.57 3.41 -4.37
CA LEU A 235 -7.86 3.17 -3.72
C LEU A 235 -8.99 3.68 -4.61
N GLY A 236 -9.89 2.77 -5.01
CA GLY A 236 -10.98 3.03 -5.96
C GLY A 236 -10.54 3.17 -7.42
N ASP A 237 -9.24 3.01 -7.71
CA ASP A 237 -8.67 3.06 -9.05
C ASP A 237 -7.53 2.03 -9.22
N PRO A 238 -7.83 0.73 -9.22
CA PRO A 238 -6.80 -0.31 -9.39
C PRO A 238 -6.10 -0.25 -10.76
N TRP A 239 -6.77 0.27 -11.80
CA TRP A 239 -6.20 0.46 -13.15
C TRP A 239 -5.00 1.42 -13.19
N LEU A 240 -4.78 2.19 -12.11
CA LEU A 240 -3.57 3.01 -12.00
C LEU A 240 -2.30 2.17 -12.15
N PHE A 241 -2.29 0.91 -11.69
CA PHE A 241 -1.15 0.01 -11.88
C PHE A 241 -0.91 -0.31 -13.36
N GLU A 242 -1.98 -0.59 -14.13
CA GLU A 242 -1.87 -0.85 -15.57
C GLU A 242 -1.29 0.37 -16.30
N ARG A 243 -1.78 1.57 -16.00
CA ARG A 243 -1.29 2.82 -16.60
C ARG A 243 0.16 3.12 -16.23
N VAL A 244 0.51 2.96 -14.96
CA VAL A 244 1.88 3.18 -14.48
C VAL A 244 2.84 2.18 -15.10
N ASN A 245 2.51 0.89 -15.12
CA ASN A 245 3.36 -0.13 -15.70
C ASN A 245 3.57 0.12 -17.21
N ALA A 246 2.50 0.41 -17.95
CA ALA A 246 2.61 0.74 -19.37
C ALA A 246 3.57 1.91 -19.62
N ALA A 247 3.47 2.98 -18.81
CA ALA A 247 4.37 4.14 -18.94
C ALA A 247 5.82 3.80 -18.59
N LEU A 248 6.06 3.04 -17.53
CA LEU A 248 7.41 2.61 -17.13
C LEU A 248 8.05 1.64 -18.10
N GLU A 249 7.25 0.84 -18.79
CA GLU A 249 7.67 -0.16 -19.80
C GLU A 249 7.69 0.41 -21.23
N GLY A 250 7.33 1.68 -21.42
CA GLY A 250 7.27 2.34 -22.72
C GLY A 250 6.16 1.81 -23.65
N LEU A 251 5.11 1.25 -23.08
CA LEU A 251 3.95 0.70 -23.78
C LEU A 251 2.86 1.76 -23.95
N PRO A 252 1.95 1.60 -24.93
CA PRO A 252 0.80 2.48 -25.07
C PRO A 252 -0.08 2.48 -23.83
N ALA A 253 -0.63 3.67 -23.47
CA ALA A 253 -1.53 3.79 -22.34
C ALA A 253 -2.77 2.89 -22.52
N PRO A 254 -3.14 2.08 -21.51
CA PRO A 254 -4.33 1.25 -21.56
C PRO A 254 -5.60 2.12 -21.59
N LYS A 255 -6.70 1.51 -22.05
CA LYS A 255 -8.00 2.20 -22.09
C LYS A 255 -8.49 2.45 -20.68
N GLU A 256 -8.99 3.68 -20.46
CA GLU A 256 -9.62 4.05 -19.16
C GLU A 256 -10.86 3.19 -18.86
N PRO A 257 -11.05 2.78 -17.59
CA PRO A 257 -12.21 2.02 -17.19
C PRO A 257 -13.50 2.85 -17.33
N ASN A 258 -14.54 2.26 -17.88
CA ASN A 258 -15.86 2.87 -17.86
C ASN A 258 -16.50 2.77 -16.46
N LEU A 259 -17.62 3.47 -16.27
CA LEU A 259 -18.36 3.47 -14.99
C LEU A 259 -18.77 2.04 -14.56
N GLN A 260 -19.20 1.21 -15.51
CA GLN A 260 -19.62 -0.17 -15.23
C GLN A 260 -18.46 -0.99 -14.67
N ALA A 261 -17.27 -0.90 -15.27
CA ALA A 261 -16.07 -1.59 -14.80
C ALA A 261 -15.70 -1.15 -13.38
N ARG A 262 -15.78 0.17 -13.10
CA ARG A 262 -15.51 0.71 -11.75
C ARG A 262 -16.51 0.18 -10.71
N MET A 263 -17.80 0.15 -11.02
CA MET A 263 -18.83 -0.35 -10.09
C MET A 263 -18.75 -1.87 -9.92
N ASN A 264 -18.37 -2.60 -10.95
CA ASN A 264 -18.13 -4.05 -10.85
C ASN A 264 -16.92 -4.35 -9.93
N ALA A 265 -15.83 -3.60 -10.04
CA ALA A 265 -14.67 -3.74 -9.17
C ALA A 265 -15.03 -3.43 -7.70
N LEU A 266 -15.78 -2.36 -7.46
CA LEU A 266 -16.30 -2.02 -6.14
C LEU A 266 -17.13 -3.16 -5.55
N ARG A 267 -18.15 -3.64 -6.30
CA ARG A 267 -19.04 -4.73 -5.89
C ARG A 267 -18.22 -5.96 -5.48
N ARG A 268 -17.38 -6.43 -6.38
CA ARG A 268 -16.56 -7.62 -6.16
C ARG A 268 -15.67 -7.49 -4.91
N GLN A 269 -15.02 -6.33 -4.72
CA GLN A 269 -14.18 -6.09 -3.55
C GLN A 269 -14.99 -6.20 -2.25
N VAL A 270 -16.19 -5.61 -2.19
CA VAL A 270 -17.03 -5.64 -0.99
C VAL A 270 -17.63 -7.03 -0.76
N GLU A 271 -18.08 -7.73 -1.81
CA GLU A 271 -18.57 -9.12 -1.73
C GLU A 271 -17.49 -10.04 -1.13
N GLU A 272 -16.25 -9.95 -1.62
CA GLU A 272 -15.13 -10.71 -1.08
C GLU A 272 -14.80 -10.34 0.38
N MET A 273 -14.97 -9.06 0.77
CA MET A 273 -14.85 -8.66 2.19
C MET A 273 -15.92 -9.32 3.05
N VAL A 274 -17.17 -9.39 2.56
CA VAL A 274 -18.29 -10.03 3.26
C VAL A 274 -18.05 -11.54 3.39
N GLU A 275 -17.60 -12.19 2.33
CA GLU A 275 -17.25 -13.63 2.37
C GLU A 275 -16.15 -13.95 3.39
N GLN A 276 -15.16 -13.08 3.53
CA GLN A 276 -14.01 -13.32 4.41
C GLN A 276 -14.28 -13.00 5.89
N LYS A 277 -15.08 -11.96 6.17
CA LYS A 277 -15.23 -11.38 7.51
C LYS A 277 -16.65 -11.47 8.07
N GLY A 278 -17.62 -11.86 7.22
CA GLY A 278 -19.04 -11.72 7.49
C GLY A 278 -19.55 -10.28 7.34
N GLU A 279 -20.82 -10.11 6.98
CA GLU A 279 -21.43 -8.83 6.64
C GLU A 279 -21.33 -7.79 7.77
N PHE A 280 -21.56 -8.22 9.01
CA PHE A 280 -21.52 -7.35 10.20
C PHE A 280 -20.16 -6.66 10.40
N VAL A 281 -19.06 -7.33 10.06
CA VAL A 281 -17.69 -6.78 10.19
C VAL A 281 -17.27 -6.09 8.90
N ALA A 282 -17.60 -6.65 7.74
CA ALA A 282 -17.15 -6.17 6.45
C ALA A 282 -17.77 -4.82 6.07
N MET A 283 -19.09 -4.65 6.23
CA MET A 283 -19.79 -3.46 5.74
C MET A 283 -19.33 -2.15 6.40
N PRO A 284 -19.13 -2.06 7.74
CA PRO A 284 -18.53 -0.89 8.35
C PRO A 284 -17.12 -0.55 7.82
N GLN A 285 -16.32 -1.56 7.49
CA GLN A 285 -14.97 -1.36 6.90
C GLN A 285 -15.08 -0.93 5.43
N ALA A 286 -16.02 -1.48 4.68
CA ALA A 286 -16.26 -1.14 3.28
C ALA A 286 -16.65 0.34 3.08
N ARG A 287 -17.24 1.01 4.07
CA ARG A 287 -17.59 2.44 4.01
C ARG A 287 -16.42 3.31 3.54
N ALA A 288 -15.26 3.14 4.16
CA ALA A 288 -14.07 3.90 3.82
C ALA A 288 -13.56 3.55 2.41
N GLN A 289 -13.61 2.29 2.02
CA GLN A 289 -13.16 1.84 0.70
C GLN A 289 -14.08 2.32 -0.42
N THR A 290 -15.40 2.23 -0.25
CA THR A 290 -16.39 2.68 -1.24
C THR A 290 -16.30 4.18 -1.54
N MET A 291 -15.99 5.00 -0.54
CA MET A 291 -15.82 6.45 -0.74
C MET A 291 -14.76 6.79 -1.80
N HIS A 292 -13.72 5.96 -1.95
CA HIS A 292 -12.68 6.19 -2.95
C HIS A 292 -13.18 5.98 -4.37
N TYR A 293 -14.13 5.07 -4.59
CA TYR A 293 -14.74 4.83 -5.90
C TYR A 293 -15.64 5.99 -6.35
N MET A 294 -16.09 6.84 -5.43
CA MET A 294 -16.91 8.02 -5.76
C MET A 294 -16.09 9.20 -6.29
N LYS A 295 -14.75 9.11 -6.25
CA LYS A 295 -13.86 10.17 -6.72
C LYS A 295 -14.08 10.44 -8.23
N GLY A 296 -14.24 11.73 -8.59
CA GLY A 296 -14.40 12.17 -9.97
C GLY A 296 -15.80 11.99 -10.55
N LEU A 297 -16.75 11.43 -9.79
CA LEU A 297 -18.15 11.32 -10.21
C LEU A 297 -18.92 12.62 -9.96
N LYS A 298 -19.89 12.94 -10.81
CA LYS A 298 -20.85 14.01 -10.52
C LYS A 298 -21.65 13.64 -9.27
N GLY A 299 -21.90 14.62 -8.39
CA GLY A 299 -22.57 14.35 -7.12
C GLY A 299 -21.74 13.57 -6.10
N ALA A 300 -20.41 13.50 -6.25
CA ALA A 300 -19.52 12.73 -5.38
C ALA A 300 -19.68 13.03 -3.87
N ALA A 301 -20.11 14.25 -3.50
CA ALA A 301 -20.29 14.62 -2.10
C ALA A 301 -21.49 13.88 -1.48
N SER A 302 -22.64 13.84 -2.16
CA SER A 302 -23.82 13.08 -1.70
C SER A 302 -23.57 11.58 -1.73
N LEU A 303 -22.98 11.07 -2.81
CA LEU A 303 -22.62 9.65 -2.92
C LEU A 303 -21.71 9.19 -1.77
N ARG A 304 -20.75 10.01 -1.33
CA ARG A 304 -19.91 9.68 -0.16
C ARG A 304 -20.69 9.66 1.16
N ARG A 305 -21.73 10.50 1.32
CA ARG A 305 -22.62 10.37 2.49
C ARG A 305 -23.26 8.99 2.53
N TYR A 306 -23.81 8.53 1.40
CA TYR A 306 -24.42 7.19 1.31
C TYR A 306 -23.42 6.08 1.60
N CYS A 307 -22.14 6.22 1.19
CA CYS A 307 -21.10 5.27 1.60
C CYS A 307 -20.99 5.13 3.12
N CYS A 308 -21.23 6.19 3.91
CA CYS A 308 -21.16 6.14 5.37
C CYS A 308 -22.32 5.36 6.01
N GLU A 309 -23.42 5.15 5.29
CA GLU A 309 -24.64 4.51 5.78
C GLU A 309 -24.68 3.00 5.50
N LEU A 310 -23.76 2.49 4.68
CA LEU A 310 -23.71 1.06 4.32
C LEU A 310 -23.64 0.18 5.57
N SER A 311 -24.58 -0.74 5.70
CA SER A 311 -24.69 -1.68 6.80
C SER A 311 -24.94 -3.12 6.35
N ARG A 312 -25.52 -3.29 5.17
CA ARG A 312 -25.81 -4.58 4.51
C ARG A 312 -25.27 -4.56 3.08
N LEU A 313 -25.07 -5.72 2.51
CA LEU A 313 -24.63 -5.84 1.12
C LEU A 313 -25.68 -5.28 0.14
N SER A 314 -26.99 -5.41 0.45
CA SER A 314 -28.07 -4.80 -0.32
C SER A 314 -27.98 -3.26 -0.41
N ASP A 315 -27.39 -2.60 0.61
CA ASP A 315 -27.21 -1.16 0.57
C ASP A 315 -26.17 -0.76 -0.49
N LEU A 316 -25.20 -1.65 -0.76
CA LEU A 316 -24.23 -1.45 -1.84
C LEU A 316 -24.91 -1.49 -3.21
N ASP A 317 -25.86 -2.37 -3.44
CA ASP A 317 -26.64 -2.40 -4.68
C ASP A 317 -27.38 -1.09 -4.90
N THR A 318 -28.04 -0.61 -3.85
CA THR A 318 -28.74 0.68 -3.86
C THR A 318 -27.79 1.85 -4.14
N LEU A 319 -26.59 1.84 -3.54
CA LEU A 319 -25.58 2.86 -3.82
C LEU A 319 -25.11 2.82 -5.29
N ILE A 320 -24.87 1.63 -5.84
CA ILE A 320 -24.44 1.47 -7.24
C ILE A 320 -25.53 1.97 -8.20
N ASP A 321 -26.80 1.65 -7.94
CA ASP A 321 -27.92 2.16 -8.74
C ASP A 321 -28.02 3.69 -8.66
N ALA A 322 -27.86 4.27 -7.48
CA ALA A 322 -27.81 5.72 -7.29
C ALA A 322 -26.64 6.37 -8.06
N VAL A 323 -25.47 5.73 -8.11
CA VAL A 323 -24.34 6.18 -8.92
C VAL A 323 -24.70 6.23 -10.40
N PHE A 324 -25.27 5.16 -10.96
CA PHE A 324 -25.67 5.14 -12.38
C PHE A 324 -26.72 6.19 -12.70
N GLU A 325 -27.73 6.33 -11.86
CA GLU A 325 -28.78 7.33 -12.03
C GLU A 325 -28.21 8.76 -11.99
N GLN A 326 -27.36 9.05 -11.01
CA GLN A 326 -26.72 10.37 -10.89
C GLN A 326 -25.86 10.71 -12.13
N GLN A 327 -25.06 9.74 -12.63
CA GLN A 327 -24.26 9.99 -13.83
C GLN A 327 -25.11 10.11 -15.10
N ARG A 328 -26.23 9.35 -15.21
CA ARG A 328 -27.19 9.47 -16.31
C ARG A 328 -27.84 10.85 -16.36
N ARG A 329 -28.30 11.37 -15.22
CA ARG A 329 -28.85 12.73 -15.12
C ARG A 329 -27.84 13.79 -15.51
N ALA A 330 -26.63 13.70 -14.98
CA ALA A 330 -25.55 14.64 -15.29
C ALA A 330 -25.13 14.61 -16.77
N ALA A 331 -25.33 13.50 -17.47
CA ALA A 331 -25.09 13.42 -18.92
C ALA A 331 -26.20 14.11 -19.74
N GLN A 332 -27.43 14.13 -19.23
CA GLN A 332 -28.57 14.77 -19.88
C GLN A 332 -28.63 16.28 -19.60
N ASP A 333 -28.29 16.67 -18.38
CA ASP A 333 -28.25 18.06 -17.91
C ASP A 333 -26.99 18.26 -17.03
N PRO A 334 -25.90 18.81 -17.58
CA PRO A 334 -24.65 19.05 -16.85
C PRO A 334 -24.80 19.96 -15.62
N ASP A 335 -25.84 20.80 -15.59
CA ASP A 335 -26.13 21.72 -14.50
C ASP A 335 -27.11 21.14 -13.47
N ASP A 336 -27.59 19.93 -13.67
CA ASP A 336 -28.44 19.24 -12.69
C ASP A 336 -27.66 18.92 -11.42
N THR A 337 -27.95 19.67 -10.36
CA THR A 337 -27.34 19.49 -9.03
C THR A 337 -28.21 18.68 -8.08
N ARG A 338 -29.39 18.18 -8.53
CA ARG A 338 -30.30 17.42 -7.68
C ARG A 338 -29.66 16.10 -7.27
N GLU A 339 -29.67 15.87 -5.98
CA GLU A 339 -29.20 14.60 -5.41
C GLU A 339 -30.21 13.48 -5.70
N VAL A 340 -29.72 12.30 -6.02
CA VAL A 340 -30.56 11.09 -6.05
C VAL A 340 -30.85 10.72 -4.59
N PRO A 341 -32.13 10.61 -4.19
CA PRO A 341 -32.46 10.19 -2.83
C PRO A 341 -31.92 8.78 -2.57
N PHE A 342 -31.32 8.59 -1.39
CA PHE A 342 -30.99 7.28 -0.89
C PHE A 342 -32.13 6.83 0.02
N PRO A 343 -32.73 5.64 -0.19
CA PRO A 343 -33.87 5.17 0.56
C PRO A 343 -33.61 4.91 2.05
#